data_97fde0d6f082d4b707ccad0c93a71693
#
_entry.id   97fde0d6f082d4b707ccad0c93a71693
#
_cell.length_a   1.000
_cell.length_b   1.000
_cell.length_c   1.000
_cell.angle_alpha   90.00
_cell.angle_beta   90.00
_cell.angle_gamma   90.00
#
_symmetry.space_group_name_H-M   'P 1'
#
loop_
_entity.id
_entity.type
_entity.pdbx_description
1 polymer ?
#
loop_
_entity_poly.entity_id
_entity_poly.type
_entity_poly.pdbx_seq_one_letter_code
_entity_poly.pdbx_strand_id
1 'polypeptide(L)'
;MTYEELNKYMKNYVENDITGRAIMLTSAWGSGKSYYVKNILKKHLESDEGGKHDCVIVSLYGITSIADISKAVYVDLRTLIKEPKSELATTAGVAAKIIGKTLLNGLTSIANVDIAKLSDDDFQKVYESINLTGKLIVLEDIERTKIDLIELMGYVNNLCECDGVKILLVANEKEISPLGESNETDNSIKSTYRKIKEKTVSDTLQFSADYKQTINSIIDSFNNDDLKEIKDCVNVRRNGIFQTEINNYREFIVACQKTCDIFKFMNENNIESNAEFKKSVFVGIAFYLQKRLTDHSLKFEANSIFDVSLSEYNKYPLLRFCYDYINRQILDIDDIKLAIKEYDRYLLFVDQKEDDVDILVLIQYNLYNESEVKEAINNIYSKLDDIKKISLNKYSKIVSYLILLKYDIGLEIDDYDKIINKIVQNIKKANPSNIKFFSYFLEFSNPNDKREFDNIKEIILNELKNNAKIEFSKDLEGYRKYIDKTLELGDDLRKTNVNYMIEQMSLDDLKEYLQEFTPKDLDGIKHILWSLDFSLINEKNCNAIKEFQKHIQKIIKDNTDLDKIKKFQLNHTYEIISTKLAKIHMN
;
A
#
# COMPACT_ATOMS: atom_id res chain seq x y z
N MET A 1 26.40 -1.99 7.88
CA MET A 1 26.97 -1.36 9.09
C MET A 1 25.83 -0.79 9.91
N THR A 2 25.87 -0.94 11.23
CA THR A 2 24.97 -0.24 12.16
C THR A 2 25.31 1.26 12.22
N TYR A 3 24.43 2.08 12.78
CA TYR A 3 24.73 3.50 12.98
C TYR A 3 25.95 3.72 13.88
N GLU A 4 26.13 2.89 14.91
CA GLU A 4 27.27 2.96 15.81
C GLU A 4 28.60 2.64 15.11
N GLU A 5 28.61 1.56 14.31
CA GLU A 5 29.78 1.20 13.50
C GLU A 5 30.14 2.29 12.50
N LEU A 6 29.14 2.88 11.86
CA LEU A 6 29.34 3.95 10.89
C LEU A 6 29.83 5.24 11.57
N ASN A 7 29.27 5.60 12.72
CA ASN A 7 29.75 6.74 13.52
C ASN A 7 31.18 6.54 13.96
N LYS A 8 31.55 5.36 14.45
CA LYS A 8 32.92 5.02 14.84
C LYS A 8 33.89 5.08 13.64
N TYR A 9 33.45 4.58 12.49
CA TYR A 9 34.23 4.65 11.26
C TYR A 9 34.48 6.10 10.84
N MET A 10 33.42 6.92 10.82
CA MET A 10 33.53 8.33 10.42
C MET A 10 34.37 9.17 11.40
N LYS A 11 34.27 8.92 12.71
CA LYS A 11 35.15 9.53 13.71
C LYS A 11 36.60 9.19 13.43
N ASN A 12 36.90 7.89 13.22
CA ASN A 12 38.29 7.47 12.92
C ASN A 12 38.79 8.07 11.61
N TYR A 13 37.94 8.23 10.59
CA TYR A 13 38.30 8.92 9.35
C TYR A 13 38.68 10.38 9.60
N VAL A 14 37.89 11.10 10.40
CA VAL A 14 38.17 12.52 10.69
C VAL A 14 39.47 12.68 11.49
N GLU A 15 39.72 11.81 12.48
CA GLU A 15 40.84 11.93 13.41
C GLU A 15 42.18 11.36 12.87
N ASN A 16 42.10 10.21 12.20
CA ASN A 16 43.29 9.38 11.96
C ASN A 16 43.59 9.09 10.49
N ASP A 17 42.69 9.45 9.56
CA ASP A 17 42.94 9.16 8.15
C ASP A 17 44.06 10.03 7.58
N ILE A 18 45.03 9.38 6.94
CA ILE A 18 46.16 10.00 6.28
C ILE A 18 46.13 9.85 4.75
N THR A 19 45.10 9.21 4.21
CA THR A 19 45.04 8.88 2.77
C THR A 19 44.84 10.09 1.88
N GLY A 20 44.34 11.20 2.44
CA GLY A 20 43.97 12.38 1.66
C GLY A 20 42.89 12.12 0.64
N ARG A 21 41.95 11.22 0.94
CA ARG A 21 40.83 10.84 0.05
C ARG A 21 39.51 10.98 0.76
N ALA A 22 38.45 11.19 -0.03
CA ALA A 22 37.08 11.25 0.46
C ALA A 22 36.53 9.87 0.79
N ILE A 23 35.49 9.82 1.61
CA ILE A 23 34.61 8.64 1.80
C ILE A 23 33.32 8.84 1.00
N MET A 24 32.79 7.79 0.40
CA MET A 24 31.48 7.82 -0.25
C MET A 24 30.48 6.99 0.52
N LEU A 25 29.33 7.59 0.87
CA LEU A 25 28.17 6.92 1.46
C LEU A 25 27.08 6.77 0.38
N THR A 26 26.82 5.56 -0.06
CA THR A 26 25.87 5.29 -1.15
C THR A 26 24.69 4.45 -0.72
N SER A 27 23.52 4.73 -1.26
CA SER A 27 22.30 3.93 -1.14
C SER A 27 21.20 4.52 -2.05
N ALA A 28 20.10 3.80 -2.25
CA ALA A 28 18.95 4.28 -3.00
C ALA A 28 18.34 5.58 -2.43
N TRP A 29 17.57 6.28 -3.25
CA TRP A 29 16.82 7.45 -2.77
C TRP A 29 15.82 7.07 -1.67
N GLY A 30 15.62 7.98 -0.72
CA GLY A 30 14.68 7.78 0.38
C GLY A 30 15.15 6.80 1.46
N SER A 31 16.35 6.22 1.35
CA SER A 31 16.92 5.27 2.32
C SER A 31 17.29 5.85 3.69
N GLY A 32 17.20 7.17 3.87
CA GLY A 32 17.51 7.83 5.15
C GLY A 32 18.94 8.37 5.27
N LYS A 33 19.77 8.35 4.20
CA LYS A 33 21.17 8.90 4.23
C LYS A 33 21.24 10.30 4.82
N SER A 34 20.46 11.25 4.25
CA SER A 34 20.47 12.64 4.71
C SER A 34 19.95 12.79 6.14
N TYR A 35 18.99 11.95 6.56
CA TYR A 35 18.54 11.92 7.95
C TYR A 35 19.66 11.48 8.89
N TYR A 36 20.35 10.39 8.55
CA TYR A 36 21.50 9.89 9.30
C TYR A 36 22.57 10.98 9.43
N VAL A 37 22.97 11.59 8.31
CA VAL A 37 24.01 12.63 8.30
C VAL A 37 23.64 13.82 9.19
N LYS A 38 22.41 14.35 9.05
CA LYS A 38 21.97 15.58 9.76
C LYS A 38 21.64 15.35 11.22
N ASN A 39 21.03 14.22 11.55
CA ASN A 39 20.45 14.00 12.87
C ASN A 39 21.26 13.05 13.76
N ILE A 40 22.12 12.21 13.19
CA ILE A 40 22.88 11.21 13.92
C ILE A 40 24.39 11.51 13.82
N LEU A 41 24.95 11.48 12.61
CA LEU A 41 26.40 11.66 12.42
C LEU A 41 26.88 13.04 12.87
N LYS A 42 26.22 14.12 12.42
CA LYS A 42 26.59 15.50 12.81
C LYS A 42 26.57 15.67 14.33
N LYS A 43 25.47 15.23 14.98
CA LYS A 43 25.36 15.32 16.45
C LYS A 43 26.44 14.50 17.17
N HIS A 44 26.76 13.31 16.64
CA HIS A 44 27.80 12.47 17.20
C HIS A 44 29.17 13.13 17.10
N LEU A 45 29.58 13.61 15.92
CA LEU A 45 30.87 14.24 15.70
C LEU A 45 31.05 15.53 16.49
N GLU A 46 29.97 16.32 16.66
CA GLU A 46 30.00 17.57 17.44
C GLU A 46 29.94 17.33 18.96
N SER A 47 29.65 16.09 19.42
CA SER A 47 29.63 15.70 20.84
C SER A 47 31.03 15.41 21.38
N ASP A 48 31.14 15.30 22.72
CA ASP A 48 32.40 14.88 23.40
C ASP A 48 32.83 13.48 22.99
N GLU A 49 31.86 12.57 22.78
CA GLU A 49 32.14 11.20 22.31
C GLU A 49 32.68 11.16 20.88
N GLY A 50 32.25 12.08 20.04
CA GLY A 50 32.65 12.21 18.64
C GLY A 50 33.94 13.04 18.44
N GLY A 51 34.53 13.62 19.49
CA GLY A 51 35.78 14.40 19.41
C GLY A 51 35.61 15.89 19.14
N LYS A 52 34.35 16.42 19.18
CA LYS A 52 34.03 17.85 18.96
C LYS A 52 34.43 18.37 17.58
N HIS A 53 34.23 17.57 16.56
CA HIS A 53 34.50 17.94 15.17
C HIS A 53 33.31 18.66 14.54
N ASP A 54 33.54 19.82 13.95
CA ASP A 54 32.54 20.54 13.17
C ASP A 54 32.13 19.74 11.93
N CYS A 55 30.84 19.67 11.66
CA CYS A 55 30.27 18.99 10.50
C CYS A 55 29.45 19.97 9.64
N VAL A 56 29.97 20.25 8.45
CA VAL A 56 29.37 21.15 7.45
C VAL A 56 28.64 20.32 6.40
N ILE A 57 27.37 20.64 6.14
CA ILE A 57 26.54 19.84 5.22
C ILE A 57 26.04 20.72 4.08
N VAL A 58 26.43 20.37 2.85
CA VAL A 58 26.00 21.07 1.63
C VAL A 58 25.31 20.12 0.68
N SER A 59 24.07 20.45 0.28
CA SER A 59 23.38 19.75 -0.80
C SER A 59 23.80 20.34 -2.14
N LEU A 60 24.25 19.49 -3.06
CA LEU A 60 24.62 19.88 -4.43
C LEU A 60 23.42 19.97 -5.36
N TYR A 61 22.21 19.74 -4.87
CA TYR A 61 20.99 19.85 -5.68
C TYR A 61 20.80 21.27 -6.22
N GLY A 62 20.88 21.39 -7.54
CA GLY A 62 20.71 22.68 -8.23
C GLY A 62 21.98 23.56 -8.25
N ILE A 63 23.06 23.15 -7.63
CA ILE A 63 24.37 23.84 -7.73
C ILE A 63 24.95 23.64 -9.14
N THR A 64 25.49 24.73 -9.71
CA THR A 64 25.94 24.79 -11.11
C THR A 64 27.44 25.06 -11.27
N SER A 65 28.12 25.47 -10.22
CA SER A 65 29.57 25.77 -10.27
C SER A 65 30.29 25.41 -8.97
N ILE A 66 31.60 25.19 -9.05
CA ILE A 66 32.46 24.96 -7.88
C ILE A 66 32.44 26.17 -6.93
N ALA A 67 32.40 27.38 -7.47
CA ALA A 67 32.31 28.60 -6.67
C ALA A 67 31.01 28.60 -5.78
N ASP A 68 29.89 28.07 -6.29
CA ASP A 68 28.66 27.97 -5.51
C ASP A 68 28.78 26.94 -4.37
N ILE A 69 29.56 25.87 -4.56
CA ILE A 69 29.89 24.93 -3.45
C ILE A 69 30.64 25.68 -2.36
N SER A 70 31.68 26.42 -2.72
CA SER A 70 32.49 27.18 -1.75
C SER A 70 31.65 28.20 -0.99
N LYS A 71 30.70 28.89 -1.69
CA LYS A 71 29.75 29.81 -1.06
C LYS A 71 28.81 29.07 -0.08
N ALA A 72 28.30 27.90 -0.45
CA ALA A 72 27.42 27.11 0.40
C ALA A 72 28.14 26.58 1.65
N VAL A 73 29.39 26.09 1.50
CA VAL A 73 30.23 25.68 2.63
C VAL A 73 30.46 26.86 3.59
N TYR A 74 30.78 28.04 3.06
CA TYR A 74 30.95 29.24 3.86
C TYR A 74 29.69 29.62 4.65
N VAL A 75 28.54 29.57 4.01
CA VAL A 75 27.25 29.89 4.67
C VAL A 75 26.97 28.93 5.82
N ASP A 76 27.17 27.63 5.64
CA ASP A 76 26.95 26.64 6.70
C ASP A 76 27.96 26.81 7.85
N LEU A 77 29.24 27.09 7.54
CA LEU A 77 30.27 27.42 8.54
C LEU A 77 29.89 28.62 9.41
N ARG A 78 29.26 29.65 8.81
CA ARG A 78 28.77 30.81 9.60
C ARG A 78 27.75 30.45 10.65
N THR A 79 26.94 29.48 10.39
CA THR A 79 25.88 29.02 11.33
C THR A 79 26.49 28.30 12.54
N LEU A 80 27.68 27.71 12.38
CA LEU A 80 28.42 27.05 13.47
C LEU A 80 29.10 28.03 14.42
N ILE A 81 29.39 29.24 13.94
CA ILE A 81 30.03 30.29 14.75
C ILE A 81 28.95 30.99 15.55
N LYS A 82 28.80 30.62 16.83
CA LYS A 82 27.91 31.32 17.76
C LYS A 82 28.37 32.77 17.87
N GLU A 83 27.54 33.75 17.46
CA GLU A 83 27.84 35.18 17.56
C GLU A 83 28.26 35.57 18.97
N PRO A 84 29.41 36.28 19.15
CA PRO A 84 29.53 37.14 20.31
C PRO A 84 28.65 38.36 20.11
N LYS A 85 27.71 38.57 21.01
CA LYS A 85 26.87 39.77 21.06
C LYS A 85 27.78 41.01 21.21
N SER A 86 28.08 41.71 20.12
CA SER A 86 28.56 43.06 20.15
C SER A 86 28.10 43.86 18.94
N GLU A 87 27.36 44.91 19.19
CA GLU A 87 27.00 45.96 18.26
C GLU A 87 28.24 46.67 17.70
N LEU A 88 28.11 47.13 16.48
CA LEU A 88 28.97 48.03 15.72
C LEU A 88 29.97 47.40 14.73
N ALA A 89 29.61 47.44 13.48
CA ALA A 89 30.55 47.73 12.39
C ALA A 89 29.85 48.26 11.15
N THR A 90 30.10 49.47 10.78
CA THR A 90 29.65 50.16 9.56
C THR A 90 30.40 49.66 8.32
N THR A 91 29.69 49.50 7.24
CA THR A 91 29.88 48.56 6.15
C THR A 91 30.92 48.92 5.08
N ALA A 92 31.59 50.06 5.07
CA ALA A 92 32.46 50.45 3.95
C ALA A 92 34.01 50.39 4.21
N GLY A 93 34.40 50.29 5.46
CA GLY A 93 35.84 50.20 5.81
C GLY A 93 36.30 48.80 6.19
N VAL A 94 35.40 47.83 6.17
CA VAL A 94 35.60 46.50 6.77
C VAL A 94 36.25 45.53 5.79
N ALA A 95 35.90 45.60 4.51
CA ALA A 95 36.46 44.67 3.49
C ALA A 95 37.98 44.79 3.37
N ALA A 96 38.56 46.00 3.34
CA ALA A 96 40.00 46.22 3.24
C ALA A 96 40.75 45.88 4.53
N LYS A 97 40.13 45.98 5.70
CA LYS A 97 40.73 45.59 6.99
C LYS A 97 40.63 44.09 7.28
N ILE A 98 39.62 43.43 6.72
CA ILE A 98 39.41 41.99 6.89
C ILE A 98 40.43 41.18 6.10
N ILE A 99 40.71 41.55 4.86
CA ILE A 99 41.74 40.89 4.02
C ILE A 99 43.13 40.94 4.70
N GLY A 100 43.47 42.00 5.46
CA GLY A 100 44.71 42.12 6.17
C GLY A 100 44.77 41.45 7.56
N LYS A 101 43.63 41.23 8.22
CA LYS A 101 43.55 40.64 9.57
C LYS A 101 43.15 39.17 9.60
N THR A 102 42.53 38.65 8.53
CA THR A 102 42.07 37.27 8.43
C THR A 102 43.24 36.28 8.38
N LEU A 103 44.41 36.72 7.94
CA LEU A 103 45.67 35.97 8.00
C LEU A 103 46.17 35.71 9.42
N LEU A 104 45.68 36.40 10.44
CA LEU A 104 46.24 36.34 11.79
C LEU A 104 45.33 35.71 12.87
N ASN A 105 44.03 35.64 12.71
CA ASN A 105 43.13 35.19 13.81
C ASN A 105 41.88 34.45 13.35
N GLY A 106 42.00 33.30 12.76
CA GLY A 106 40.95 32.27 12.74
C GLY A 106 39.49 32.72 12.50
N LEU A 107 38.61 31.83 12.67
CA LEU A 107 37.15 31.81 12.44
C LEU A 107 36.32 33.02 12.92
N THR A 108 36.79 33.84 13.84
CA THR A 108 36.05 34.98 14.41
C THR A 108 35.81 36.15 13.43
N SER A 109 36.55 36.23 12.34
CA SER A 109 36.41 37.28 11.33
C SER A 109 35.36 36.93 10.24
N ILE A 110 34.96 35.67 10.16
CA ILE A 110 34.07 35.15 9.10
C ILE A 110 32.59 35.56 9.36
N ALA A 111 32.20 35.73 10.62
CA ALA A 111 30.83 36.01 11.02
C ALA A 111 30.23 37.31 10.44
N ASN A 112 31.06 38.26 10.01
CA ASN A 112 30.63 39.63 9.68
C ASN A 112 30.77 40.00 8.19
N VAL A 113 31.12 39.06 7.29
CA VAL A 113 31.25 39.33 5.85
C VAL A 113 29.94 39.13 5.12
N ASP A 114 29.44 40.18 4.48
CA ASP A 114 28.26 40.10 3.62
C ASP A 114 28.65 39.62 2.22
N ILE A 115 28.48 38.33 1.99
CA ILE A 115 28.87 37.65 0.72
C ILE A 115 28.20 38.27 -0.52
N ALA A 116 26.98 38.78 -0.36
CA ALA A 116 26.23 39.38 -1.47
C ALA A 116 26.89 40.64 -2.03
N LYS A 117 27.90 41.20 -1.32
CA LYS A 117 28.63 42.42 -1.71
C LYS A 117 30.07 42.16 -2.19
N LEU A 118 30.53 40.89 -2.16
CA LEU A 118 31.86 40.54 -2.61
C LEU A 118 31.83 40.16 -4.10
N SER A 119 32.90 40.52 -4.84
CA SER A 119 33.17 39.89 -6.12
C SER A 119 33.55 38.41 -5.92
N ASP A 120 33.40 37.58 -6.95
CA ASP A 120 33.77 36.17 -6.87
C ASP A 120 35.28 36.00 -6.51
N ASP A 121 36.16 36.84 -7.03
CA ASP A 121 37.58 36.82 -6.73
C ASP A 121 37.86 37.18 -5.28
N ASP A 122 37.18 38.16 -4.70
CA ASP A 122 37.36 38.55 -3.31
C ASP A 122 36.77 37.49 -2.36
N PHE A 123 35.65 36.87 -2.73
CA PHE A 123 35.08 35.76 -2.01
C PHE A 123 36.05 34.57 -1.99
N GLN A 124 36.66 34.22 -3.12
CA GLN A 124 37.58 33.09 -3.23
C GLN A 124 38.78 33.30 -2.29
N LYS A 125 39.38 34.51 -2.20
CA LYS A 125 40.45 34.82 -1.25
C LYS A 125 40.02 34.66 0.22
N VAL A 126 38.79 35.05 0.55
CA VAL A 126 38.23 34.84 1.89
C VAL A 126 38.06 33.36 2.17
N TYR A 127 37.54 32.60 1.22
CA TYR A 127 37.33 31.16 1.37
C TYR A 127 38.63 30.39 1.55
N GLU A 128 39.65 30.68 0.74
CA GLU A 128 41.00 30.09 0.83
C GLU A 128 41.71 30.39 2.17
N SER A 129 41.32 31.46 2.85
CA SER A 129 41.87 31.80 4.17
C SER A 129 41.22 31.01 5.32
N ILE A 130 40.16 30.26 5.07
CA ILE A 130 39.45 29.50 6.10
C ILE A 130 40.20 28.19 6.41
N ASN A 131 40.50 27.97 7.66
CA ASN A 131 41.04 26.69 8.10
C ASN A 131 39.92 25.65 8.20
N LEU A 132 39.89 24.71 7.24
CA LEU A 132 38.96 23.59 7.19
C LEU A 132 39.51 22.30 7.84
N THR A 133 40.75 22.34 8.33
CA THR A 133 41.40 21.17 8.96
C THR A 133 40.62 20.71 10.19
N GLY A 134 40.40 19.40 10.33
CA GLY A 134 39.68 18.80 11.44
C GLY A 134 38.16 18.93 11.36
N LYS A 135 37.64 19.49 10.26
CA LYS A 135 36.20 19.55 9.98
C LYS A 135 35.79 18.47 8.98
N LEU A 136 34.59 17.97 9.08
CA LEU A 136 34.01 17.11 8.06
C LEU A 136 33.10 17.93 7.14
N ILE A 137 33.41 17.97 5.85
CA ILE A 137 32.51 18.52 4.83
C ILE A 137 31.75 17.40 4.21
N VAL A 138 30.42 17.48 4.28
CA VAL A 138 29.48 16.54 3.65
C VAL A 138 28.88 17.17 2.42
N LEU A 139 29.07 16.53 1.27
CA LEU A 139 28.47 16.92 0.00
C LEU A 139 27.34 15.92 -0.32
N GLU A 140 26.07 16.37 -0.22
CA GLU A 140 24.89 15.55 -0.47
C GLU A 140 24.35 15.75 -1.89
N ASP A 141 23.56 14.80 -2.37
CA ASP A 141 22.85 14.82 -3.66
C ASP A 141 23.79 14.96 -4.88
N ILE A 142 24.91 14.27 -4.85
CA ILE A 142 25.93 14.31 -5.92
C ILE A 142 25.33 13.99 -7.29
N GLU A 143 24.42 13.01 -7.36
CA GLU A 143 23.72 12.60 -8.58
C GLU A 143 22.77 13.67 -9.13
N ARG A 144 22.53 14.77 -8.39
CA ARG A 144 21.60 15.85 -8.76
C ARG A 144 22.30 17.17 -9.05
N THR A 145 23.62 17.19 -8.98
CA THR A 145 24.41 18.37 -9.35
C THR A 145 24.35 18.62 -10.86
N LYS A 146 24.48 19.87 -11.25
CA LYS A 146 24.67 20.25 -12.67
C LYS A 146 26.15 20.44 -13.04
N ILE A 147 27.06 20.31 -12.07
CA ILE A 147 28.51 20.38 -12.30
C ILE A 147 28.94 19.07 -12.97
N ASP A 148 29.86 19.16 -13.90
CA ASP A 148 30.50 17.98 -14.48
C ASP A 148 31.16 17.14 -13.38
N LEU A 149 30.90 15.82 -13.39
CA LEU A 149 31.38 14.93 -12.33
C LEU A 149 32.93 14.85 -12.26
N ILE A 150 33.59 15.00 -13.39
CA ILE A 150 35.07 14.99 -13.44
C ILE A 150 35.58 16.24 -12.74
N GLU A 151 35.00 17.41 -13.02
CA GLU A 151 35.30 18.68 -12.40
C GLU A 151 35.03 18.63 -10.89
N LEU A 152 33.86 18.12 -10.47
CA LEU A 152 33.52 17.95 -9.05
C LEU A 152 34.50 17.03 -8.32
N MET A 153 34.81 15.88 -8.90
CA MET A 153 35.77 14.94 -8.28
C MET A 153 37.17 15.49 -8.24
N GLY A 154 37.57 16.27 -9.26
CA GLY A 154 38.84 17.00 -9.24
C GLY A 154 38.94 18.03 -8.11
N TYR A 155 37.87 18.78 -7.88
CA TYR A 155 37.74 19.71 -6.76
C TYR A 155 37.82 18.99 -5.41
N VAL A 156 37.08 17.90 -5.23
CA VAL A 156 37.11 17.07 -4.01
C VAL A 156 38.51 16.53 -3.76
N ASN A 157 39.16 15.98 -4.79
CA ASN A 157 40.52 15.46 -4.67
C ASN A 157 41.50 16.56 -4.22
N ASN A 158 41.40 17.76 -4.79
CA ASN A 158 42.27 18.88 -4.43
C ASN A 158 42.09 19.28 -2.95
N LEU A 159 40.84 19.39 -2.47
CA LEU A 159 40.56 19.68 -1.06
C LEU A 159 41.13 18.60 -0.12
N CYS A 160 41.03 17.34 -0.50
CA CYS A 160 41.52 16.23 0.34
C CYS A 160 43.05 16.13 0.34
N GLU A 161 43.70 16.15 -0.85
CA GLU A 161 45.15 15.95 -0.99
C GLU A 161 45.96 17.19 -0.59
N CYS A 162 45.52 18.39 -1.04
CA CYS A 162 46.30 19.61 -0.87
C CYS A 162 45.96 20.33 0.43
N ASP A 163 44.68 20.38 0.80
CA ASP A 163 44.21 21.14 1.95
C ASP A 163 43.95 20.27 3.19
N GLY A 164 44.08 18.95 3.06
CA GLY A 164 43.87 18.00 4.16
C GLY A 164 42.43 17.97 4.70
N VAL A 165 41.46 18.39 3.88
CA VAL A 165 40.04 18.46 4.26
C VAL A 165 39.43 17.07 4.27
N LYS A 166 38.63 16.74 5.26
CA LYS A 166 37.85 15.49 5.33
C LYS A 166 36.49 15.65 4.63
N ILE A 167 36.23 14.81 3.64
CA ILE A 167 35.02 14.90 2.82
C ILE A 167 34.24 13.61 2.85
N LEU A 168 32.94 13.73 3.12
CA LEU A 168 31.96 12.67 2.94
C LEU A 168 31.07 13.00 1.74
N LEU A 169 31.12 12.15 0.71
CA LEU A 169 30.26 12.21 -0.46
C LEU A 169 29.01 11.36 -0.20
N VAL A 170 27.83 11.95 -0.30
CA VAL A 170 26.56 11.24 -0.10
C VAL A 170 25.80 11.19 -1.41
N ALA A 171 25.57 9.99 -1.93
CA ALA A 171 25.02 9.81 -3.26
C ALA A 171 24.11 8.58 -3.40
N ASN A 172 23.30 8.56 -4.44
CA ASN A 172 22.81 7.33 -5.05
C ASN A 172 23.72 6.99 -6.24
N GLU A 173 24.75 6.19 -6.00
CA GLU A 173 25.77 5.92 -7.01
C GLU A 173 25.20 5.25 -8.27
N LYS A 174 24.11 4.53 -8.15
CA LYS A 174 23.45 3.90 -9.32
C LYS A 174 22.93 4.94 -10.32
N GLU A 175 22.56 6.12 -9.83
CA GLU A 175 22.08 7.23 -10.66
C GLU A 175 23.21 8.13 -11.19
N ILE A 176 24.41 8.08 -10.59
CA ILE A 176 25.58 8.81 -11.07
C ILE A 176 26.14 8.17 -12.35
N SER A 177 26.12 6.84 -12.40
CA SER A 177 26.57 6.12 -13.59
C SER A 177 25.44 6.13 -14.62
N PRO A 178 25.68 6.54 -15.89
CA PRO A 178 24.70 6.36 -16.95
C PRO A 178 24.48 4.86 -17.19
N LEU A 179 23.64 4.26 -16.36
CA LEU A 179 23.23 2.85 -16.39
C LEU A 179 21.97 2.67 -17.25
N GLY A 180 21.86 3.48 -18.34
CA GLY A 180 20.94 3.19 -19.43
C GLY A 180 21.59 2.17 -20.35
N GLU A 181 20.91 1.09 -20.62
CA GLU A 181 21.24 0.14 -21.69
C GLU A 181 21.42 0.91 -22.99
N SER A 182 22.59 0.75 -23.63
CA SER A 182 22.90 1.10 -25.02
C SER A 182 23.91 2.24 -25.26
N ASN A 183 24.96 1.87 -25.97
CA ASN A 183 25.92 2.55 -26.86
C ASN A 183 27.35 2.59 -26.35
N GLU A 184 28.29 2.34 -27.25
CA GLU A 184 29.76 2.27 -27.03
C GLU A 184 30.37 3.55 -26.41
N THR A 185 29.72 4.70 -26.59
CA THR A 185 30.11 5.98 -25.96
C THR A 185 29.92 5.99 -24.43
N ASP A 186 28.96 5.25 -23.88
CA ASP A 186 28.71 5.18 -22.44
C ASP A 186 29.81 4.42 -21.68
N ASN A 187 30.49 3.49 -22.34
CA ASN A 187 31.58 2.72 -21.73
C ASN A 187 32.83 3.58 -21.45
N SER A 188 33.08 4.60 -22.25
CA SER A 188 34.22 5.52 -22.05
C SER A 188 34.00 6.44 -20.83
N ILE A 189 32.78 6.95 -20.66
CA ILE A 189 32.41 7.80 -19.51
C ILE A 189 32.42 7.01 -18.22
N LYS A 190 31.87 5.78 -18.23
CA LYS A 190 31.92 4.85 -17.10
C LYS A 190 33.35 4.52 -16.67
N SER A 191 34.22 4.28 -17.64
CA SER A 191 35.64 3.99 -17.37
C SER A 191 36.35 5.17 -16.77
N THR A 192 36.04 6.40 -17.24
CA THR A 192 36.63 7.65 -16.72
C THR A 192 36.13 7.94 -15.31
N TYR A 193 34.84 7.86 -15.03
CA TYR A 193 34.31 8.02 -13.67
C TYR A 193 34.95 7.03 -12.69
N ARG A 194 35.06 5.75 -13.07
CA ARG A 194 35.66 4.71 -12.21
C ARG A 194 37.10 5.05 -11.85
N LYS A 195 37.93 5.50 -12.82
CA LYS A 195 39.31 5.86 -12.61
C LYS A 195 39.47 7.07 -11.68
N ILE A 196 38.62 8.08 -11.88
CA ILE A 196 38.70 9.30 -11.06
C ILE A 196 38.17 8.98 -9.65
N LYS A 197 37.10 8.22 -9.52
CA LYS A 197 36.60 7.78 -8.22
C LYS A 197 37.65 7.00 -7.45
N GLU A 198 38.37 6.07 -8.08
CA GLU A 198 39.44 5.28 -7.46
C GLU A 198 40.54 6.17 -6.89
N LYS A 199 40.86 7.29 -7.56
CA LYS A 199 41.81 8.25 -7.07
C LYS A 199 41.27 9.09 -5.90
N THR A 200 40.02 9.55 -5.99
CA THR A 200 39.42 10.55 -5.09
C THR A 200 38.79 9.93 -3.84
N VAL A 201 38.28 8.71 -3.94
CA VAL A 201 37.52 8.04 -2.87
C VAL A 201 38.33 6.86 -2.34
N SER A 202 38.58 6.81 -1.03
CA SER A 202 39.23 5.64 -0.39
C SER A 202 38.27 4.49 -0.20
N ASP A 203 37.08 4.77 0.33
CA ASP A 203 36.09 3.76 0.64
C ASP A 203 34.68 4.16 0.20
N THR A 204 33.93 3.18 -0.32
CA THR A 204 32.53 3.34 -0.63
C THR A 204 31.71 2.50 0.34
N LEU A 205 30.97 3.15 1.21
CA LEU A 205 30.15 2.53 2.26
C LEU A 205 28.71 2.41 1.79
N GLN A 206 28.19 1.17 1.78
CA GLN A 206 26.78 0.95 1.51
C GLN A 206 25.97 1.28 2.77
N PHE A 207 25.13 2.31 2.67
CA PHE A 207 24.25 2.71 3.77
C PHE A 207 23.01 1.82 3.84
N SER A 208 22.70 1.36 5.05
CA SER A 208 21.45 0.69 5.38
C SER A 208 20.99 1.19 6.72
N ALA A 209 19.84 1.88 6.75
CA ALA A 209 19.24 2.32 8.00
C ALA A 209 18.80 1.13 8.85
N ASP A 210 18.80 1.29 10.18
CA ASP A 210 18.06 0.39 11.04
C ASP A 210 16.57 0.58 10.78
N TYR A 211 16.00 -0.41 10.09
CA TYR A 211 14.62 -0.37 9.64
C TYR A 211 13.65 -0.15 10.80
N LYS A 212 13.77 -0.97 11.87
CA LYS A 212 12.86 -0.94 13.00
C LYS A 212 12.93 0.39 13.76
N GLN A 213 14.14 0.86 14.03
CA GLN A 213 14.37 2.12 14.72
C GLN A 213 13.86 3.30 13.90
N THR A 214 14.12 3.30 12.59
CA THR A 214 13.71 4.38 11.69
C THR A 214 12.18 4.46 11.56
N ILE A 215 11.51 3.33 11.32
CA ILE A 215 10.04 3.26 11.25
C ILE A 215 9.41 3.73 12.55
N ASN A 216 9.90 3.24 13.69
CA ASN A 216 9.40 3.65 15.00
C ASN A 216 9.55 5.15 15.21
N SER A 217 10.71 5.71 14.91
CA SER A 217 10.97 7.15 15.04
C SER A 217 10.05 7.99 14.15
N ILE A 218 9.77 7.51 12.93
CA ILE A 218 8.82 8.19 12.03
C ILE A 218 7.42 8.15 12.61
N ILE A 219 6.89 6.98 13.00
CA ILE A 219 5.54 6.86 13.56
C ILE A 219 5.40 7.71 14.83
N ASP A 220 6.40 7.67 15.72
CA ASP A 220 6.38 8.42 16.97
C ASP A 220 6.43 9.94 16.76
N SER A 221 6.95 10.41 15.61
CA SER A 221 6.95 11.83 15.24
C SER A 221 5.54 12.36 14.91
N PHE A 222 4.61 11.47 14.55
CA PHE A 222 3.20 11.82 14.34
C PHE A 222 2.47 11.81 15.69
N ASN A 223 1.85 12.91 16.05
CA ASN A 223 1.03 12.98 17.25
C ASN A 223 -0.38 12.44 16.99
N ASN A 224 -0.47 11.13 16.70
CA ASN A 224 -1.71 10.43 16.36
C ASN A 224 -1.74 9.07 17.06
N ASP A 225 -2.70 8.88 17.96
CA ASP A 225 -2.78 7.67 18.77
C ASP A 225 -3.27 6.46 17.97
N ASP A 226 -4.14 6.67 16.98
CA ASP A 226 -4.62 5.62 16.07
C ASP A 226 -3.47 5.05 15.23
N LEU A 227 -2.56 5.91 14.76
CA LEU A 227 -1.35 5.47 14.04
C LEU A 227 -0.39 4.71 14.96
N LYS A 228 -0.25 5.13 16.21
CA LYS A 228 0.58 4.44 17.21
C LYS A 228 0.00 3.08 17.58
N GLU A 229 -1.32 2.94 17.63
CA GLU A 229 -2.02 1.67 17.91
C GLU A 229 -1.64 0.58 16.88
N ILE A 230 -1.47 0.96 15.62
CA ILE A 230 -1.13 0.02 14.55
C ILE A 230 0.39 -0.18 14.33
N LYS A 231 1.23 0.42 15.19
CA LYS A 231 2.70 0.40 15.07
C LYS A 231 3.29 -1.01 14.92
N ASP A 232 2.75 -1.98 15.64
CA ASP A 232 3.22 -3.37 15.58
C ASP A 232 2.99 -4.02 14.20
N CYS A 233 1.94 -3.63 13.51
CA CYS A 233 1.64 -4.08 12.16
C CYS A 233 2.76 -3.71 11.16
N VAL A 234 3.36 -2.55 11.33
CA VAL A 234 4.41 -2.01 10.46
C VAL A 234 5.77 -2.65 10.72
N ASN A 235 5.99 -3.09 11.97
CA ASN A 235 7.30 -3.60 12.42
C ASN A 235 7.58 -5.07 12.11
N VAL A 236 6.61 -5.84 11.63
CA VAL A 236 6.76 -7.28 11.43
C VAL A 236 7.37 -7.60 10.07
N ARG A 237 8.70 -7.73 10.04
CA ARG A 237 9.51 -7.99 8.84
C ARG A 237 9.23 -9.34 8.13
N ARG A 238 8.66 -10.35 8.83
CA ARG A 238 8.40 -11.70 8.28
C ARG A 238 6.97 -11.96 7.85
N ASN A 239 6.02 -11.19 8.40
CA ASN A 239 4.59 -11.28 8.08
C ASN A 239 4.00 -9.89 7.85
N GLY A 240 4.84 -8.89 7.65
CA GLY A 240 4.45 -7.49 7.52
C GLY A 240 4.03 -7.16 6.11
N ILE A 241 3.21 -6.15 6.03
CA ILE A 241 2.63 -5.52 4.86
C ILE A 241 3.66 -5.13 3.81
N PHE A 242 4.90 -4.97 4.22
CA PHE A 242 6.04 -4.62 3.38
C PHE A 242 7.07 -5.75 3.38
N GLN A 243 6.80 -6.86 2.68
CA GLN A 243 7.83 -7.88 2.43
C GLN A 243 8.90 -7.37 1.46
N THR A 244 8.55 -6.49 0.57
CA THR A 244 9.50 -5.70 -0.20
C THR A 244 9.88 -4.51 0.66
N GLU A 245 11.14 -4.43 1.02
CA GLU A 245 11.75 -3.36 1.78
C GLU A 245 11.11 -2.00 1.45
N ILE A 246 10.65 -1.28 2.49
CA ILE A 246 10.42 0.16 2.33
C ILE A 246 11.79 0.76 2.04
N ASN A 247 12.10 0.82 0.77
CA ASN A 247 13.36 1.39 0.33
C ASN A 247 13.30 2.92 0.30
N ASN A 248 12.11 3.48 0.56
CA ASN A 248 11.86 4.91 0.48
C ASN A 248 11.07 5.42 1.71
N TYR A 249 11.79 5.84 2.74
CA TYR A 249 11.18 6.41 3.95
C TYR A 249 10.39 7.71 3.69
N ARG A 250 10.64 8.43 2.59
CA ARG A 250 9.83 9.61 2.23
C ARG A 250 8.41 9.20 1.89
N GLU A 251 8.24 8.13 1.12
CA GLU A 251 6.90 7.58 0.82
C GLU A 251 6.22 7.04 2.07
N PHE A 252 6.98 6.42 2.95
CA PHE A 252 6.46 5.96 4.23
C PHE A 252 5.93 7.12 5.09
N ILE A 253 6.66 8.25 5.15
CA ILE A 253 6.20 9.46 5.85
C ILE A 253 4.91 9.98 5.21
N VAL A 254 4.82 10.01 3.87
CA VAL A 254 3.58 10.40 3.17
C VAL A 254 2.44 9.43 3.46
N ALA A 255 2.71 8.12 3.52
CA ALA A 255 1.71 7.14 3.89
C ALA A 255 1.19 7.36 5.31
N CYS A 256 2.08 7.60 6.28
CA CYS A 256 1.68 7.95 7.65
C CYS A 256 0.82 9.22 7.69
N GLN A 257 1.23 10.28 6.98
CA GLN A 257 0.49 11.54 6.94
C GLN A 257 -0.92 11.32 6.39
N LYS A 258 -1.05 10.66 5.23
CA LYS A 258 -2.35 10.36 4.61
C LYS A 258 -3.24 9.49 5.48
N THR A 259 -2.65 8.54 6.18
CA THR A 259 -3.37 7.69 7.14
C THR A 259 -3.88 8.51 8.32
N CYS A 260 -3.06 9.41 8.87
CA CYS A 260 -3.48 10.34 9.92
C CYS A 260 -4.61 11.25 9.48
N ASP A 261 -4.60 11.73 8.23
CA ASP A 261 -5.67 12.56 7.68
C ASP A 261 -7.01 11.79 7.67
N ILE A 262 -6.98 10.50 7.27
CA ILE A 262 -8.17 9.62 7.31
C ILE A 262 -8.65 9.41 8.75
N PHE A 263 -7.77 9.06 9.67
CA PHE A 263 -8.15 8.83 11.07
C PHE A 263 -8.71 10.10 11.73
N LYS A 264 -8.10 11.25 11.43
CA LYS A 264 -8.63 12.54 11.88
C LYS A 264 -10.04 12.78 11.34
N PHE A 265 -10.27 12.56 10.05
CA PHE A 265 -11.59 12.67 9.42
C PHE A 265 -12.62 11.73 10.07
N MET A 266 -12.23 10.47 10.33
CA MET A 266 -13.09 9.49 11.00
C MET A 266 -13.47 9.97 12.41
N ASN A 267 -12.50 10.43 13.19
CA ASN A 267 -12.72 10.93 14.56
C ASN A 267 -13.63 12.18 14.58
N GLU A 268 -13.41 13.14 13.68
CA GLU A 268 -14.24 14.33 13.54
C GLU A 268 -15.71 14.03 13.17
N ASN A 269 -15.95 12.90 12.49
CA ASN A 269 -17.28 12.45 12.08
C ASN A 269 -17.84 11.31 12.95
N ASN A 270 -17.22 11.02 14.12
CA ASN A 270 -17.63 9.96 15.05
C ASN A 270 -17.75 8.58 14.37
N ILE A 271 -16.81 8.24 13.49
CA ILE A 271 -16.73 6.94 12.83
C ILE A 271 -15.78 6.05 13.62
N GLU A 272 -16.33 5.10 14.35
CA GLU A 272 -15.56 4.12 15.11
C GLU A 272 -15.12 2.95 14.21
N SER A 273 -13.93 2.41 14.45
CA SER A 273 -13.41 1.22 13.78
C SER A 273 -12.46 0.45 14.68
N ASN A 274 -12.31 -0.85 14.40
CA ASN A 274 -11.37 -1.70 15.12
C ASN A 274 -9.93 -1.52 14.61
N ALA A 275 -8.95 -1.98 15.39
CA ALA A 275 -7.53 -1.87 15.05
C ALA A 275 -7.17 -2.60 13.73
N GLU A 276 -7.82 -3.72 13.40
CA GLU A 276 -7.56 -4.45 12.16
C GLU A 276 -8.01 -3.67 10.92
N PHE A 277 -9.13 -2.94 11.00
CA PHE A 277 -9.55 -2.03 9.94
C PHE A 277 -8.55 -0.88 9.76
N LYS A 278 -8.08 -0.26 10.85
CA LYS A 278 -7.05 0.78 10.82
C LYS A 278 -5.77 0.30 10.14
N LYS A 279 -5.37 -0.97 10.40
CA LYS A 279 -4.24 -1.60 9.70
C LYS A 279 -4.49 -1.72 8.20
N SER A 280 -5.69 -2.16 7.77
CA SER A 280 -6.06 -2.22 6.35
C SER A 280 -6.04 -0.84 5.69
N VAL A 281 -6.45 0.21 6.38
CA VAL A 281 -6.35 1.59 5.88
C VAL A 281 -4.89 1.95 5.60
N PHE A 282 -4.01 1.75 6.57
CA PHE A 282 -2.58 2.04 6.40
C PHE A 282 -1.95 1.23 5.26
N VAL A 283 -2.27 -0.07 5.18
CA VAL A 283 -1.80 -0.95 4.11
C VAL A 283 -2.24 -0.46 2.75
N GLY A 284 -3.52 -0.15 2.61
CA GLY A 284 -4.09 0.35 1.36
C GLY A 284 -3.42 1.65 0.92
N ILE A 285 -3.26 2.61 1.82
CA ILE A 285 -2.58 3.88 1.53
C ILE A 285 -1.14 3.66 1.08
N ALA A 286 -0.37 2.86 1.82
CA ALA A 286 1.03 2.60 1.50
C ALA A 286 1.18 1.86 0.16
N PHE A 287 0.33 0.86 -0.11
CA PHE A 287 0.31 0.12 -1.37
C PHE A 287 0.00 1.03 -2.56
N TYR A 288 -1.05 1.85 -2.47
CA TYR A 288 -1.43 2.72 -3.57
C TYR A 288 -0.42 3.82 -3.85
N LEU A 289 0.25 4.36 -2.84
CA LEU A 289 1.34 5.32 -3.02
C LEU A 289 2.52 4.66 -3.76
N GLN A 290 2.93 3.47 -3.37
CA GLN A 290 4.01 2.74 -4.02
C GLN A 290 3.66 2.41 -5.48
N LYS A 291 2.45 1.91 -5.75
CA LYS A 291 2.01 1.57 -7.10
C LYS A 291 1.83 2.78 -8.00
N ARG A 292 1.37 3.92 -7.48
CA ARG A 292 1.26 5.16 -8.23
C ARG A 292 2.58 5.61 -8.85
N LEU A 293 3.71 5.29 -8.20
CA LEU A 293 5.04 5.63 -8.69
C LEU A 293 5.57 4.65 -9.73
N THR A 294 5.13 3.39 -9.68
CA THR A 294 5.65 2.31 -10.52
C THR A 294 4.72 1.91 -11.66
N ASP A 295 3.41 2.08 -11.47
CA ASP A 295 2.40 1.62 -12.42
C ASP A 295 1.19 2.57 -12.47
N HIS A 296 1.15 3.42 -13.48
CA HIS A 296 0.04 4.35 -13.71
C HIS A 296 -1.24 3.66 -14.26
N SER A 297 -1.17 2.36 -14.57
CA SER A 297 -2.30 1.58 -15.12
C SER A 297 -3.19 0.96 -14.07
N LEU A 298 -2.81 1.01 -12.78
CA LEU A 298 -3.58 0.40 -11.71
C LEU A 298 -4.97 1.04 -11.60
N LYS A 299 -5.99 0.23 -11.88
CA LYS A 299 -7.39 0.61 -11.70
C LYS A 299 -8.02 -0.33 -10.70
N PHE A 300 -8.76 0.23 -9.76
CA PHE A 300 -9.63 -0.56 -8.90
C PHE A 300 -10.79 -1.11 -9.72
N GLU A 301 -11.20 -2.37 -9.52
CA GLU A 301 -12.38 -2.89 -10.19
C GLU A 301 -13.61 -2.04 -9.85
N ALA A 302 -14.39 -1.70 -10.88
CA ALA A 302 -15.39 -0.63 -10.83
C ALA A 302 -16.44 -0.75 -9.73
N ASN A 303 -16.72 -1.97 -9.23
CA ASN A 303 -17.80 -2.23 -8.28
C ASN A 303 -17.34 -2.91 -6.98
N SER A 304 -16.04 -3.03 -6.74
CA SER A 304 -15.51 -3.66 -5.53
C SER A 304 -15.27 -2.62 -4.45
N ILE A 305 -15.68 -2.89 -3.21
CA ILE A 305 -15.41 -2.06 -2.03
C ILE A 305 -13.98 -2.29 -1.55
N PHE A 306 -13.46 -3.50 -1.75
CA PHE A 306 -12.09 -3.86 -1.49
C PHE A 306 -11.60 -4.91 -2.49
N ASP A 307 -10.29 -4.96 -2.70
CA ASP A 307 -9.63 -5.92 -3.57
C ASP A 307 -8.72 -6.83 -2.73
N VAL A 308 -8.96 -8.14 -2.87
CA VAL A 308 -8.20 -9.20 -2.20
C VAL A 308 -7.15 -9.77 -3.15
N SER A 309 -7.36 -9.66 -4.46
CA SER A 309 -6.50 -10.28 -5.48
C SER A 309 -5.13 -9.60 -5.58
N LEU A 310 -5.07 -8.29 -5.27
CA LEU A 310 -3.84 -7.50 -5.31
C LEU A 310 -3.06 -7.55 -3.99
N SER A 311 -3.68 -7.99 -2.89
CA SER A 311 -2.97 -8.17 -1.64
C SER A 311 -2.34 -9.56 -1.63
N GLU A 312 -1.03 -9.63 -1.62
CA GLU A 312 -0.31 -10.87 -1.28
C GLU A 312 -0.66 -11.35 0.15
N TYR A 313 -1.46 -10.55 0.85
CA TYR A 313 -1.87 -10.73 2.25
C TYR A 313 -3.39 -10.72 2.36
N ASN A 314 -3.99 -11.89 2.35
CA ASN A 314 -5.44 -12.08 2.56
C ASN A 314 -5.98 -11.42 3.85
N LYS A 315 -5.10 -11.02 4.77
CA LYS A 315 -5.48 -10.43 6.05
C LYS A 315 -5.90 -8.96 5.93
N TYR A 316 -5.29 -8.20 5.01
CA TYR A 316 -5.52 -6.77 4.87
C TYR A 316 -5.94 -6.45 3.43
N PRO A 317 -7.24 -6.56 3.10
CA PRO A 317 -7.75 -6.23 1.78
C PRO A 317 -7.52 -4.74 1.47
N LEU A 318 -7.28 -4.43 0.20
CA LEU A 318 -7.12 -3.06 -0.24
C LEU A 318 -8.48 -2.37 -0.31
N LEU A 319 -8.66 -1.31 0.46
CA LEU A 319 -9.91 -0.58 0.58
C LEU A 319 -10.06 0.44 -0.56
N ARG A 320 -11.20 0.46 -1.24
CA ARG A 320 -11.46 1.34 -2.37
C ARG A 320 -11.39 2.81 -2.00
N PHE A 321 -11.97 3.22 -0.88
CA PHE A 321 -11.94 4.62 -0.47
C PHE A 321 -10.51 5.15 -0.24
N CYS A 322 -9.56 4.27 0.15
CA CYS A 322 -8.14 4.62 0.22
C CYS A 322 -7.56 4.95 -1.17
N TYR A 323 -7.91 4.15 -2.19
CA TYR A 323 -7.55 4.42 -3.57
C TYR A 323 -8.14 5.74 -4.07
N ASP A 324 -9.43 5.98 -3.82
CA ASP A 324 -10.11 7.21 -4.22
C ASP A 324 -9.50 8.43 -3.50
N TYR A 325 -9.17 8.29 -2.20
CA TYR A 325 -8.49 9.35 -1.46
C TYR A 325 -7.11 9.68 -2.02
N ILE A 326 -6.30 8.68 -2.35
CA ILE A 326 -4.97 8.92 -2.94
C ILE A 326 -5.06 9.64 -4.29
N ASN A 327 -6.07 9.31 -5.10
CA ASN A 327 -6.21 9.88 -6.44
C ASN A 327 -6.97 11.21 -6.48
N ARG A 328 -7.99 11.38 -5.65
CA ARG A 328 -8.93 12.50 -5.70
C ARG A 328 -8.88 13.43 -4.50
N GLN A 329 -8.22 13.00 -3.40
CA GLN A 329 -8.17 13.71 -2.11
C GLN A 329 -9.57 13.95 -1.50
N ILE A 330 -10.53 13.07 -1.80
CA ILE A 330 -11.91 13.14 -1.29
C ILE A 330 -12.13 11.98 -0.33
N LEU A 331 -12.67 12.28 0.85
CA LEU A 331 -13.15 11.31 1.82
C LEU A 331 -14.67 11.47 1.94
N ASP A 332 -15.38 10.37 1.89
CA ASP A 332 -16.82 10.29 2.05
C ASP A 332 -17.18 9.44 3.27
N ILE A 333 -18.13 9.91 4.08
CA ILE A 333 -18.56 9.27 5.32
C ILE A 333 -19.23 7.92 5.04
N ASP A 334 -20.09 7.87 4.02
CA ASP A 334 -20.86 6.68 3.71
C ASP A 334 -19.97 5.59 3.10
N ASP A 335 -18.99 5.97 2.27
CA ASP A 335 -18.00 5.05 1.72
C ASP A 335 -17.15 4.41 2.82
N ILE A 336 -16.71 5.19 3.81
CA ILE A 336 -15.94 4.67 4.95
C ILE A 336 -16.79 3.74 5.82
N LYS A 337 -18.01 4.13 6.17
CA LYS A 337 -18.94 3.31 6.95
C LYS A 337 -19.27 2.00 6.25
N LEU A 338 -19.48 2.05 4.94
CA LEU A 338 -19.71 0.87 4.12
C LEU A 338 -18.48 -0.04 4.10
N ALA A 339 -17.29 0.53 3.94
CA ALA A 339 -16.03 -0.23 3.98
C ALA A 339 -15.81 -0.92 5.34
N ILE A 340 -16.10 -0.27 6.46
CA ILE A 340 -16.02 -0.88 7.80
C ILE A 340 -16.97 -2.07 7.90
N LYS A 341 -18.24 -1.90 7.50
CA LYS A 341 -19.25 -2.97 7.55
C LYS A 341 -18.84 -4.18 6.71
N GLU A 342 -18.36 -3.95 5.50
CA GLU A 342 -17.91 -5.03 4.63
C GLU A 342 -16.60 -5.67 5.10
N TYR A 343 -15.71 -4.89 5.71
CA TYR A 343 -14.49 -5.41 6.32
C TYR A 343 -14.79 -6.32 7.52
N ASP A 344 -15.72 -5.93 8.39
CA ASP A 344 -16.16 -6.77 9.51
C ASP A 344 -16.73 -8.11 9.01
N ARG A 345 -17.50 -8.09 7.92
CA ARG A 345 -17.96 -9.30 7.25
C ARG A 345 -16.79 -10.11 6.68
N TYR A 346 -15.86 -9.45 6.00
CA TYR A 346 -14.67 -10.09 5.44
C TYR A 346 -13.84 -10.81 6.51
N LEU A 347 -13.68 -10.22 7.69
CA LEU A 347 -12.97 -10.84 8.80
C LEU A 347 -13.58 -12.17 9.28
N LEU A 348 -14.87 -12.40 9.03
CA LEU A 348 -15.52 -13.70 9.31
C LEU A 348 -15.05 -14.81 8.37
N PHE A 349 -14.49 -14.48 7.19
CA PHE A 349 -14.01 -15.43 6.20
C PHE A 349 -12.51 -15.68 6.25
N VAL A 350 -11.75 -14.74 6.80
CA VAL A 350 -10.28 -14.81 6.80
C VAL A 350 -9.78 -15.64 7.98
N ASP A 351 -8.86 -16.53 7.71
CA ASP A 351 -8.13 -17.26 8.73
C ASP A 351 -7.24 -16.31 9.53
N GLN A 352 -7.74 -15.90 10.70
CA GLN A 352 -7.01 -14.99 11.59
C GLN A 352 -6.02 -15.70 12.53
N LYS A 353 -6.05 -17.03 12.58
CA LYS A 353 -5.22 -17.84 13.47
C LYS A 353 -4.62 -19.01 12.70
N GLU A 354 -3.46 -19.46 13.15
CA GLU A 354 -2.94 -20.80 12.86
C GLU A 354 -4.07 -21.83 13.03
N ASP A 355 -4.04 -22.89 12.24
CA ASP A 355 -5.11 -23.89 12.22
C ASP A 355 -5.49 -24.29 13.63
N ASP A 356 -6.78 -24.15 13.96
CA ASP A 356 -7.33 -24.59 15.25
C ASP A 356 -6.98 -26.06 15.46
N VAL A 357 -6.39 -26.37 16.60
CA VAL A 357 -5.91 -27.73 16.92
C VAL A 357 -7.01 -28.77 16.71
N ASP A 358 -8.25 -28.47 17.10
CA ASP A 358 -9.37 -29.41 16.93
C ASP A 358 -9.73 -29.63 15.45
N ILE A 359 -9.59 -28.60 14.63
CA ILE A 359 -9.80 -28.72 13.17
C ILE A 359 -8.64 -29.51 12.54
N LEU A 360 -7.40 -29.35 13.03
CA LEU A 360 -6.27 -30.17 12.59
C LEU A 360 -6.45 -31.63 12.94
N VAL A 361 -6.90 -31.94 14.15
CA VAL A 361 -7.25 -33.32 14.57
C VAL A 361 -8.33 -33.89 13.64
N LEU A 362 -9.37 -33.12 13.32
CA LEU A 362 -10.42 -33.55 12.40
C LEU A 362 -9.88 -33.86 10.98
N ILE A 363 -8.96 -33.04 10.48
CA ILE A 363 -8.35 -33.23 9.16
C ILE A 363 -7.38 -34.43 9.13
N GLN A 364 -6.61 -34.58 10.17
CA GLN A 364 -5.59 -35.61 10.33
C GLN A 364 -6.11 -36.80 11.15
N TYR A 365 -7.42 -37.06 11.10
CA TYR A 365 -8.10 -38.09 11.91
C TYR A 365 -7.36 -39.44 11.91
N ASN A 366 -6.70 -39.78 10.82
CA ASN A 366 -5.93 -41.01 10.66
C ASN A 366 -4.69 -41.12 11.56
N LEU A 367 -4.29 -40.03 12.23
CA LEU A 367 -3.17 -39.99 13.19
C LEU A 367 -3.65 -40.06 14.65
N TYR A 368 -4.96 -40.06 14.89
CA TYR A 368 -5.56 -39.97 16.22
C TYR A 368 -6.50 -41.16 16.44
N ASN A 369 -6.76 -41.46 17.71
CA ASN A 369 -7.74 -42.48 18.07
C ASN A 369 -9.17 -41.92 18.07
N GLU A 370 -10.17 -42.82 18.10
CA GLU A 370 -11.58 -42.44 18.02
C GLU A 370 -12.01 -41.44 19.13
N SER A 371 -11.49 -41.60 20.35
CA SER A 371 -11.84 -40.70 21.46
C SER A 371 -11.31 -39.29 21.27
N GLU A 372 -10.08 -39.14 20.75
CA GLU A 372 -9.47 -37.85 20.47
C GLU A 372 -10.21 -37.12 19.34
N VAL A 373 -10.61 -37.84 18.28
CA VAL A 373 -11.42 -37.26 17.19
C VAL A 373 -12.79 -36.82 17.70
N LYS A 374 -13.46 -37.61 18.52
CA LYS A 374 -14.74 -37.24 19.14
C LYS A 374 -14.63 -36.02 20.05
N GLU A 375 -13.56 -35.93 20.84
CA GLU A 375 -13.27 -34.78 21.69
C GLU A 375 -13.08 -33.52 20.82
N ALA A 376 -12.31 -33.59 19.74
CA ALA A 376 -12.13 -32.48 18.81
C ALA A 376 -13.44 -32.01 18.16
N ILE A 377 -14.32 -32.96 17.78
CA ILE A 377 -15.66 -32.64 17.26
C ILE A 377 -16.50 -31.88 18.30
N ASN A 378 -16.48 -32.33 19.57
CA ASN A 378 -17.21 -31.67 20.65
C ASN A 378 -16.66 -30.26 20.94
N ASN A 379 -15.34 -30.08 20.88
CA ASN A 379 -14.70 -28.77 21.00
C ASN A 379 -15.09 -27.84 19.86
N ILE A 380 -15.11 -28.32 18.61
CA ILE A 380 -15.59 -27.58 17.44
C ILE A 380 -17.06 -27.18 17.66
N TYR A 381 -17.92 -28.10 18.11
CA TYR A 381 -19.33 -27.83 18.39
C TYR A 381 -19.51 -26.68 19.40
N SER A 382 -18.71 -26.70 20.48
CA SER A 382 -18.72 -25.64 21.50
C SER A 382 -18.24 -24.29 20.96
N LYS A 383 -17.26 -24.29 20.05
CA LYS A 383 -16.72 -23.08 19.42
C LYS A 383 -17.72 -22.45 18.44
N LEU A 384 -18.62 -23.25 17.84
CA LEU A 384 -19.67 -22.75 16.94
C LEU A 384 -20.72 -21.85 17.62
N ASP A 385 -20.75 -21.76 18.96
CA ASP A 385 -21.61 -20.81 19.68
C ASP A 385 -21.19 -19.34 19.45
N ASP A 386 -19.93 -19.11 19.12
CA ASP A 386 -19.42 -17.80 18.77
C ASP A 386 -18.87 -17.81 17.34
N ILE A 387 -19.57 -17.13 16.42
CA ILE A 387 -19.21 -17.05 15.00
C ILE A 387 -17.79 -16.53 14.75
N LYS A 388 -17.19 -15.83 15.72
CA LYS A 388 -15.83 -15.29 15.63
C LYS A 388 -14.74 -16.30 16.00
N LYS A 389 -15.08 -17.45 16.54
CA LYS A 389 -14.10 -18.47 16.98
C LYS A 389 -13.59 -19.35 15.85
N ILE A 390 -14.42 -19.59 14.83
CA ILE A 390 -14.08 -20.39 13.66
C ILE A 390 -14.42 -19.57 12.42
N SER A 391 -13.45 -19.33 11.55
CA SER A 391 -13.68 -18.63 10.29
C SER A 391 -14.64 -19.38 9.39
N LEU A 392 -15.55 -18.67 8.74
CA LEU A 392 -16.59 -19.27 7.87
C LEU A 392 -16.03 -20.09 6.71
N ASN A 393 -14.83 -19.74 6.20
CA ASN A 393 -14.15 -20.49 5.14
C ASN A 393 -13.75 -21.92 5.59
N LYS A 394 -13.66 -22.17 6.89
CA LYS A 394 -13.38 -23.51 7.45
C LYS A 394 -14.63 -24.40 7.55
N TYR A 395 -15.82 -23.81 7.46
CA TYR A 395 -17.06 -24.57 7.64
C TYR A 395 -17.27 -25.66 6.59
N SER A 396 -16.93 -25.38 5.31
CA SER A 396 -16.99 -26.41 4.27
C SER A 396 -16.03 -27.57 4.53
N LYS A 397 -14.84 -27.27 5.07
CA LYS A 397 -13.84 -28.25 5.46
C LYS A 397 -14.36 -29.13 6.61
N ILE A 398 -14.89 -28.50 7.65
CA ILE A 398 -15.48 -29.21 8.81
C ILE A 398 -16.61 -30.13 8.34
N VAL A 399 -17.56 -29.62 7.54
CA VAL A 399 -18.67 -30.43 7.01
C VAL A 399 -18.18 -31.59 6.19
N SER A 400 -17.20 -31.39 5.29
CA SER A 400 -16.64 -32.45 4.46
C SER A 400 -16.06 -33.60 5.29
N TYR A 401 -15.29 -33.27 6.33
CA TYR A 401 -14.70 -34.29 7.21
C TYR A 401 -15.72 -34.95 8.14
N LEU A 402 -16.73 -34.23 8.64
CA LEU A 402 -17.81 -34.81 9.41
C LEU A 402 -18.61 -35.84 8.59
N ILE A 403 -18.88 -35.55 7.31
CA ILE A 403 -19.54 -36.47 6.40
C ILE A 403 -18.69 -37.72 6.19
N LEU A 404 -17.41 -37.56 5.86
CA LEU A 404 -16.47 -38.67 5.70
C LEU A 404 -16.40 -39.55 6.95
N LEU A 405 -16.25 -38.96 8.12
CA LEU A 405 -16.16 -39.70 9.39
C LEU A 405 -17.45 -40.48 9.69
N LYS A 406 -18.60 -39.85 9.44
CA LYS A 406 -19.90 -40.46 9.72
C LYS A 406 -20.25 -41.58 8.75
N TYR A 407 -20.10 -41.36 7.45
CA TYR A 407 -20.67 -42.25 6.43
C TYR A 407 -19.64 -43.22 5.84
N ASP A 408 -18.39 -42.79 5.60
CA ASP A 408 -17.35 -43.67 5.06
C ASP A 408 -16.65 -44.49 6.16
N ILE A 409 -16.35 -43.85 7.30
CA ILE A 409 -15.64 -44.50 8.41
C ILE A 409 -16.62 -45.17 9.39
N GLY A 410 -17.86 -44.68 9.45
CA GLY A 410 -18.88 -45.19 10.34
C GLY A 410 -18.71 -44.72 11.80
N LEU A 411 -18.04 -43.57 12.00
CA LEU A 411 -17.90 -42.97 13.33
C LEU A 411 -19.24 -42.45 13.82
N GLU A 412 -19.68 -42.92 14.99
CA GLU A 412 -20.83 -42.34 15.65
C GLU A 412 -20.49 -40.93 16.17
N ILE A 413 -21.16 -39.92 15.57
CA ILE A 413 -20.99 -38.50 15.93
C ILE A 413 -22.24 -38.06 16.68
N ASP A 414 -22.09 -37.86 17.98
CA ASP A 414 -23.14 -37.29 18.80
C ASP A 414 -23.47 -35.87 18.30
N ASP A 415 -24.77 -35.52 18.30
CA ASP A 415 -25.24 -34.18 17.89
C ASP A 415 -24.86 -33.73 16.46
N TYR A 416 -24.56 -34.65 15.52
CA TYR A 416 -24.21 -34.32 14.12
C TYR A 416 -25.18 -33.27 13.51
N ASP A 417 -26.48 -33.52 13.61
CA ASP A 417 -27.50 -32.63 13.04
C ASP A 417 -27.52 -31.25 13.72
N LYS A 418 -27.20 -31.19 15.01
CA LYS A 418 -27.07 -29.93 15.76
C LYS A 418 -25.84 -29.15 15.31
N ILE A 419 -24.71 -29.84 15.06
CA ILE A 419 -23.48 -29.20 14.52
C ILE A 419 -23.78 -28.58 13.16
N ILE A 420 -24.40 -29.34 12.23
CA ILE A 420 -24.76 -28.86 10.91
C ILE A 420 -25.71 -27.66 11.01
N ASN A 421 -26.73 -27.73 11.85
CA ASN A 421 -27.69 -26.65 12.07
C ASN A 421 -26.99 -25.38 12.61
N LYS A 422 -26.03 -25.49 13.55
CA LYS A 422 -25.26 -24.33 14.02
C LYS A 422 -24.43 -23.72 12.90
N ILE A 423 -23.79 -24.54 12.06
CA ILE A 423 -23.03 -24.06 10.90
C ILE A 423 -23.95 -23.28 9.96
N VAL A 424 -25.12 -23.83 9.62
CA VAL A 424 -26.13 -23.17 8.77
C VAL A 424 -26.56 -21.82 9.38
N GLN A 425 -26.85 -21.80 10.67
CA GLN A 425 -27.29 -20.57 11.36
C GLN A 425 -26.18 -19.51 11.42
N ASN A 426 -24.93 -19.91 11.61
CA ASN A 426 -23.80 -18.99 11.62
C ASN A 426 -23.56 -18.38 10.22
N ILE A 427 -23.66 -19.18 9.17
CA ILE A 427 -23.60 -18.68 7.79
C ILE A 427 -24.75 -17.69 7.53
N LYS A 428 -25.95 -17.99 8.00
CA LYS A 428 -27.11 -17.10 7.88
C LYS A 428 -26.90 -15.77 8.61
N LYS A 429 -26.35 -15.80 9.84
CA LYS A 429 -26.02 -14.58 10.61
C LYS A 429 -24.97 -13.72 9.91
N ALA A 430 -23.96 -14.34 9.31
CA ALA A 430 -22.94 -13.64 8.54
C ALA A 430 -23.49 -13.07 7.23
N ASN A 431 -24.59 -13.64 6.70
CA ASN A 431 -25.22 -13.23 5.44
C ASN A 431 -24.22 -13.03 4.30
N PRO A 432 -23.44 -14.05 3.92
CA PRO A 432 -22.44 -13.92 2.87
C PRO A 432 -23.13 -13.63 1.53
N SER A 433 -22.65 -12.62 0.81
CA SER A 433 -23.14 -12.27 -0.52
C SER A 433 -22.75 -13.32 -1.57
N ASN A 434 -21.70 -14.10 -1.31
CA ASN A 434 -21.21 -15.15 -2.19
C ASN A 434 -20.90 -16.43 -1.39
N ILE A 435 -21.54 -17.53 -1.72
CA ILE A 435 -21.38 -18.83 -1.06
C ILE A 435 -20.35 -19.73 -1.75
N LYS A 436 -19.59 -19.22 -2.73
CA LYS A 436 -18.55 -20.02 -3.42
C LYS A 436 -17.51 -20.59 -2.47
N PHE A 437 -17.28 -19.96 -1.32
CA PHE A 437 -16.39 -20.49 -0.29
C PHE A 437 -16.90 -21.82 0.29
N PHE A 438 -18.22 -22.11 0.23
CA PHE A 438 -18.79 -23.37 0.68
C PHE A 438 -18.84 -24.37 -0.47
N SER A 439 -17.69 -25.01 -0.71
CA SER A 439 -17.46 -25.99 -1.77
C SER A 439 -16.85 -27.26 -1.21
N TYR A 440 -16.79 -28.32 -2.01
CA TYR A 440 -16.13 -29.56 -1.60
C TYR A 440 -14.68 -29.28 -1.22
N PHE A 441 -14.29 -29.78 -0.05
CA PHE A 441 -12.91 -29.79 0.40
C PHE A 441 -12.22 -31.12 0.11
N LEU A 442 -13.02 -32.20 0.00
CA LEU A 442 -12.58 -33.55 -0.34
C LEU A 442 -13.26 -34.01 -1.63
N GLU A 443 -12.55 -34.83 -2.41
CA GLU A 443 -13.19 -35.63 -3.45
C GLU A 443 -13.88 -36.82 -2.78
N PHE A 444 -15.20 -36.79 -2.69
CA PHE A 444 -15.97 -37.89 -2.14
C PHE A 444 -15.94 -39.08 -3.07
N SER A 445 -15.44 -40.21 -2.58
CA SER A 445 -15.45 -41.48 -3.32
C SER A 445 -16.85 -42.09 -3.39
N ASN A 446 -17.69 -41.80 -2.39
CA ASN A 446 -19.07 -42.29 -2.28
C ASN A 446 -20.05 -41.23 -2.81
N PRO A 447 -20.88 -41.55 -3.81
CA PRO A 447 -21.90 -40.62 -4.32
C PRO A 447 -22.92 -40.14 -3.25
N ASN A 448 -23.16 -40.92 -2.20
CA ASN A 448 -24.08 -40.53 -1.14
C ASN A 448 -23.51 -39.42 -0.27
N ASP A 449 -22.20 -39.39 -0.03
CA ASP A 449 -21.52 -38.35 0.74
C ASP A 449 -21.56 -37.03 0.00
N LYS A 450 -21.35 -37.09 -1.32
CA LYS A 450 -21.53 -35.92 -2.19
C LYS A 450 -22.96 -35.39 -2.13
N ARG A 451 -23.95 -36.27 -2.18
CA ARG A 451 -25.37 -35.88 -2.08
C ARG A 451 -25.66 -35.21 -0.74
N GLU A 452 -25.10 -35.71 0.36
CA GLU A 452 -25.29 -35.11 1.69
C GLU A 452 -24.69 -33.72 1.77
N PHE A 453 -23.47 -33.52 1.24
CA PHE A 453 -22.87 -32.19 1.18
C PHE A 453 -23.71 -31.22 0.33
N ASP A 454 -24.20 -31.66 -0.82
CA ASP A 454 -25.04 -30.87 -1.70
C ASP A 454 -26.38 -30.51 -1.02
N ASN A 455 -26.99 -31.42 -0.26
CA ASN A 455 -28.18 -31.16 0.54
C ASN A 455 -27.93 -30.06 1.59
N ILE A 456 -26.81 -30.13 2.32
CA ILE A 456 -26.45 -29.11 3.31
C ILE A 456 -26.22 -27.76 2.60
N LYS A 457 -25.54 -27.75 1.47
CA LYS A 457 -25.34 -26.54 0.66
C LYS A 457 -26.69 -25.95 0.20
N GLU A 458 -27.63 -26.78 -0.23
CA GLU A 458 -28.96 -26.33 -0.63
C GLU A 458 -29.75 -25.74 0.54
N ILE A 459 -29.67 -26.33 1.74
CA ILE A 459 -30.28 -25.78 2.96
C ILE A 459 -29.71 -24.38 3.24
N ILE A 460 -28.38 -24.22 3.18
CA ILE A 460 -27.69 -22.92 3.38
C ILE A 460 -28.20 -21.90 2.35
N LEU A 461 -28.23 -22.27 1.07
CA LEU A 461 -28.71 -21.40 0.00
C LEU A 461 -30.18 -20.99 0.21
N ASN A 462 -31.05 -21.91 0.64
CA ASN A 462 -32.46 -21.61 0.92
C ASN A 462 -32.64 -20.67 2.13
N GLU A 463 -31.82 -20.83 3.16
CA GLU A 463 -31.83 -19.90 4.30
C GLU A 463 -31.31 -18.49 3.92
N LEU A 464 -30.26 -18.40 3.11
CA LEU A 464 -29.76 -17.12 2.60
C LEU A 464 -30.76 -16.42 1.65
N LYS A 465 -31.57 -17.20 0.93
CA LYS A 465 -32.64 -16.72 0.05
C LYS A 465 -33.63 -15.79 0.76
N ASN A 466 -34.01 -16.15 1.98
CA ASN A 466 -34.92 -15.35 2.77
C ASN A 466 -34.32 -14.02 3.23
N ASN A 467 -33.01 -13.95 3.35
CA ASN A 467 -32.28 -12.74 3.72
C ASN A 467 -31.92 -11.87 2.49
N ALA A 468 -32.00 -12.43 1.28
CA ALA A 468 -31.78 -11.73 0.02
C ALA A 468 -32.98 -10.92 -0.47
N LYS A 469 -34.03 -10.79 0.33
CA LYS A 469 -35.18 -9.94 0.00
C LYS A 469 -34.70 -8.48 0.03
N ILE A 470 -34.54 -7.92 -1.17
CA ILE A 470 -34.17 -6.54 -1.36
C ILE A 470 -35.48 -5.75 -1.45
N GLU A 471 -35.81 -4.99 -0.40
CA GLU A 471 -36.89 -4.01 -0.46
C GLU A 471 -36.42 -2.79 -1.25
N PHE A 472 -37.22 -2.34 -2.20
CA PHE A 472 -36.97 -1.17 -3.01
C PHE A 472 -38.26 -0.45 -3.38
N SER A 473 -38.16 0.86 -3.64
CA SER A 473 -39.26 1.63 -4.24
C SER A 473 -39.36 1.33 -5.75
N LYS A 474 -40.59 1.28 -6.27
CA LYS A 474 -40.84 1.06 -7.71
C LYS A 474 -40.75 2.38 -8.50
N ASP A 475 -39.66 3.10 -8.32
CA ASP A 475 -39.28 4.28 -9.09
C ASP A 475 -37.89 4.08 -9.70
N LEU A 476 -37.45 4.99 -10.56
CA LEU A 476 -36.18 4.89 -11.27
C LEU A 476 -34.99 4.73 -10.31
N GLU A 477 -34.96 5.49 -9.22
CA GLU A 477 -33.90 5.43 -8.23
C GLU A 477 -33.93 4.12 -7.43
N GLY A 478 -35.11 3.63 -7.07
CA GLY A 478 -35.30 2.35 -6.44
C GLY A 478 -34.81 1.19 -7.32
N TYR A 479 -35.11 1.22 -8.64
CA TYR A 479 -34.60 0.21 -9.58
C TYR A 479 -33.06 0.25 -9.72
N ARG A 480 -32.44 1.43 -9.74
CA ARG A 480 -30.98 1.54 -9.74
C ARG A 480 -30.36 0.91 -8.50
N LYS A 481 -30.87 1.25 -7.32
CA LYS A 481 -30.43 0.64 -6.05
C LYS A 481 -30.66 -0.87 -6.02
N TYR A 482 -31.77 -1.34 -6.60
CA TYR A 482 -32.08 -2.76 -6.68
C TYR A 482 -31.10 -3.51 -7.59
N ILE A 483 -30.79 -2.96 -8.75
CA ILE A 483 -29.80 -3.51 -9.69
C ILE A 483 -28.43 -3.62 -9.00
N ASP A 484 -27.97 -2.54 -8.38
CA ASP A 484 -26.69 -2.51 -7.67
C ASP A 484 -26.63 -3.57 -6.54
N LYS A 485 -27.64 -3.62 -5.69
CA LYS A 485 -27.75 -4.64 -4.63
C LYS A 485 -27.83 -6.08 -5.15
N THR A 486 -28.51 -6.29 -6.28
CA THR A 486 -28.60 -7.62 -6.89
C THR A 486 -27.26 -8.07 -7.46
N LEU A 487 -26.46 -7.14 -7.97
CA LEU A 487 -25.10 -7.41 -8.44
C LEU A 487 -24.14 -7.73 -7.29
N GLU A 488 -24.37 -7.17 -6.10
CA GLU A 488 -23.63 -7.52 -4.88
C GLU A 488 -23.86 -8.97 -4.43
N LEU A 489 -25.00 -9.58 -4.79
CA LEU A 489 -25.25 -10.99 -4.53
C LEU A 489 -24.34 -11.86 -5.39
N GLY A 490 -23.60 -12.80 -4.80
CA GLY A 490 -22.77 -13.75 -5.54
C GLY A 490 -23.56 -14.55 -6.57
N ASP A 491 -22.89 -15.04 -7.62
CA ASP A 491 -23.49 -15.77 -8.74
C ASP A 491 -24.35 -16.95 -8.29
N ASP A 492 -23.95 -17.66 -7.23
CA ASP A 492 -24.68 -18.81 -6.71
C ASP A 492 -26.06 -18.40 -6.14
N LEU A 493 -26.13 -17.28 -5.41
CA LEU A 493 -27.40 -16.75 -4.90
C LEU A 493 -28.29 -16.22 -6.04
N ARG A 494 -27.71 -15.54 -7.03
CA ARG A 494 -28.44 -15.08 -8.22
C ARG A 494 -29.02 -16.26 -8.99
N LYS A 495 -28.25 -17.30 -9.27
CA LYS A 495 -28.70 -18.50 -9.98
C LYS A 495 -29.82 -19.24 -9.22
N THR A 496 -29.64 -19.43 -7.92
CA THR A 496 -30.62 -20.15 -7.09
C THR A 496 -31.92 -19.36 -6.91
N ASN A 497 -31.84 -18.02 -6.89
CA ASN A 497 -32.99 -17.14 -6.69
C ASN A 497 -33.56 -16.56 -7.98
N VAL A 498 -33.25 -17.16 -9.11
CA VAL A 498 -33.60 -16.62 -10.43
C VAL A 498 -35.07 -16.19 -10.58
N ASN A 499 -36.03 -17.05 -10.21
CA ASN A 499 -37.45 -16.73 -10.30
C ASN A 499 -37.82 -15.58 -9.36
N TYR A 500 -37.35 -15.64 -8.11
CA TYR A 500 -37.57 -14.58 -7.12
C TYR A 500 -37.00 -13.22 -7.57
N MET A 501 -35.79 -13.21 -8.09
CA MET A 501 -35.16 -11.98 -8.59
C MET A 501 -35.93 -11.38 -9.76
N ILE A 502 -36.37 -12.19 -10.72
CA ILE A 502 -37.16 -11.72 -11.86
C ILE A 502 -38.51 -11.17 -11.39
N GLU A 503 -39.16 -11.82 -10.43
CA GLU A 503 -40.43 -11.35 -9.84
C GLU A 503 -40.22 -10.03 -9.07
N GLN A 504 -39.15 -9.91 -8.33
CA GLN A 504 -38.85 -8.67 -7.59
C GLN A 504 -38.44 -7.52 -8.52
N MET A 505 -37.66 -7.79 -9.54
CA MET A 505 -37.32 -6.80 -10.55
C MET A 505 -38.54 -6.28 -11.30
N SER A 506 -39.66 -7.05 -11.31
CA SER A 506 -40.86 -6.67 -12.03
C SER A 506 -40.52 -6.15 -13.44
N LEU A 507 -40.09 -7.07 -14.32
CA LEU A 507 -39.66 -6.70 -15.68
C LEU A 507 -40.70 -5.88 -16.43
N ASP A 508 -41.98 -6.00 -16.03
CA ASP A 508 -43.07 -5.20 -16.58
C ASP A 508 -42.99 -3.73 -16.15
N ASP A 509 -42.64 -3.46 -14.88
CA ASP A 509 -42.43 -2.09 -14.39
C ASP A 509 -41.12 -1.53 -14.97
N LEU A 510 -40.08 -2.35 -15.08
CA LEU A 510 -38.75 -1.95 -15.60
C LEU A 510 -38.84 -1.44 -17.06
N LYS A 511 -39.82 -1.95 -17.85
CA LYS A 511 -40.03 -1.49 -19.22
C LYS A 511 -40.28 0.03 -19.30
N GLU A 512 -40.98 0.58 -18.32
CA GLU A 512 -41.35 2.01 -18.31
C GLU A 512 -40.09 2.90 -18.16
N TYR A 513 -39.08 2.43 -17.46
CA TYR A 513 -37.85 3.20 -17.19
C TYR A 513 -36.70 2.95 -18.18
N LEU A 514 -36.82 2.01 -19.10
CA LEU A 514 -35.75 1.66 -20.04
C LEU A 514 -35.24 2.85 -20.85
N GLN A 515 -36.12 3.81 -21.18
CA GLN A 515 -35.72 5.02 -21.91
C GLN A 515 -34.90 5.98 -21.05
N GLU A 516 -35.10 5.96 -19.73
CA GLU A 516 -34.42 6.83 -18.76
C GLU A 516 -33.14 6.23 -18.23
N PHE A 517 -32.93 4.91 -18.40
CA PHE A 517 -31.71 4.22 -17.95
C PHE A 517 -30.49 4.73 -18.69
N THR A 518 -29.43 4.93 -17.93
CA THR A 518 -28.10 5.22 -18.42
C THR A 518 -27.44 3.96 -19.02
N PRO A 519 -26.37 4.07 -19.81
CA PRO A 519 -25.59 2.92 -20.24
C PRO A 519 -25.10 2.04 -19.07
N LYS A 520 -24.82 2.63 -17.90
CA LYS A 520 -24.43 1.89 -16.68
C LYS A 520 -25.58 1.06 -16.13
N ASP A 521 -26.78 1.61 -16.06
CA ASP A 521 -27.97 0.88 -15.57
C ASP A 521 -28.25 -0.33 -16.46
N LEU A 522 -28.15 -0.15 -17.79
CA LEU A 522 -28.33 -1.24 -18.76
C LEU A 522 -27.24 -2.30 -18.66
N ASP A 523 -26.01 -1.91 -18.37
CA ASP A 523 -24.90 -2.84 -18.14
C ASP A 523 -25.17 -3.70 -16.89
N GLY A 524 -25.68 -3.10 -15.83
CA GLY A 524 -26.10 -3.81 -14.62
C GLY A 524 -27.19 -4.85 -14.90
N ILE A 525 -28.26 -4.48 -15.62
CA ILE A 525 -29.33 -5.40 -16.04
C ILE A 525 -28.76 -6.55 -16.89
N LYS A 526 -27.90 -6.24 -17.84
CA LYS A 526 -27.23 -7.23 -18.68
C LYS A 526 -26.46 -8.25 -17.85
N HIS A 527 -25.69 -7.82 -16.87
CA HIS A 527 -24.94 -8.72 -15.97
C HIS A 527 -25.84 -9.61 -15.14
N ILE A 528 -26.97 -9.08 -14.64
CA ILE A 528 -27.98 -9.90 -13.93
C ILE A 528 -28.53 -10.98 -14.87
N LEU A 529 -28.98 -10.59 -16.07
CA LEU A 529 -29.54 -11.52 -17.05
C LEU A 529 -28.50 -12.56 -17.54
N TRP A 530 -27.25 -12.16 -17.69
CA TRP A 530 -26.15 -13.06 -18.06
C TRP A 530 -25.91 -14.15 -17.01
N SER A 531 -25.94 -13.79 -15.72
CA SER A 531 -25.69 -14.72 -14.61
C SER A 531 -26.85 -15.67 -14.32
N LEU A 532 -28.05 -15.42 -14.87
CA LEU A 532 -29.22 -16.28 -14.66
C LEU A 532 -29.12 -17.59 -15.46
N ASP A 533 -29.51 -18.69 -14.82
CA ASP A 533 -29.71 -19.96 -15.50
C ASP A 533 -31.17 -20.05 -15.99
N PHE A 534 -31.37 -19.83 -17.28
CA PHE A 534 -32.69 -19.79 -17.88
C PHE A 534 -33.40 -21.15 -17.86
N SER A 535 -32.69 -22.26 -17.66
CA SER A 535 -33.31 -23.58 -17.49
C SER A 535 -34.10 -23.72 -16.18
N LEU A 536 -33.78 -22.87 -15.19
CA LEU A 536 -34.43 -22.83 -13.88
C LEU A 536 -35.63 -21.86 -13.84
N ILE A 537 -35.88 -21.11 -14.91
CA ILE A 537 -36.95 -20.10 -14.96
C ILE A 537 -38.32 -20.76 -15.19
N ASN A 538 -39.30 -20.38 -14.38
CA ASN A 538 -40.69 -20.83 -14.60
C ASN A 538 -41.29 -20.18 -15.86
N GLU A 539 -42.43 -20.76 -16.36
CA GLU A 539 -43.06 -20.31 -17.58
C GLU A 539 -43.51 -18.83 -17.51
N LYS A 540 -44.03 -18.38 -16.36
CA LYS A 540 -44.47 -17.00 -16.13
C LYS A 540 -43.30 -16.03 -16.32
N ASN A 541 -42.15 -16.32 -15.70
CA ASN A 541 -40.98 -15.48 -15.78
C ASN A 541 -40.31 -15.54 -17.16
N CYS A 542 -40.39 -16.69 -17.84
CA CYS A 542 -39.93 -16.81 -19.22
C CYS A 542 -40.75 -15.88 -20.15
N ASN A 543 -42.06 -15.80 -19.96
CA ASN A 543 -42.92 -14.90 -20.73
C ASN A 543 -42.63 -13.43 -20.41
N ALA A 544 -42.39 -13.06 -19.15
CA ALA A 544 -41.98 -11.70 -18.77
C ALA A 544 -40.68 -11.29 -19.45
N ILE A 545 -39.68 -12.17 -19.50
CA ILE A 545 -38.41 -11.93 -20.19
C ILE A 545 -38.60 -11.73 -21.70
N LYS A 546 -39.50 -12.53 -22.34
CA LYS A 546 -39.81 -12.38 -23.76
C LYS A 546 -40.47 -11.04 -24.06
N GLU A 547 -41.41 -10.61 -23.21
CA GLU A 547 -42.08 -9.30 -23.37
C GLU A 547 -41.07 -8.14 -23.14
N PHE A 548 -40.20 -8.27 -22.17
CA PHE A 548 -39.11 -7.31 -21.94
C PHE A 548 -38.16 -7.19 -23.17
N GLN A 549 -37.81 -8.33 -23.77
CA GLN A 549 -37.03 -8.40 -25.00
C GLN A 549 -37.71 -7.66 -26.17
N LYS A 550 -39.01 -7.91 -26.37
CA LYS A 550 -39.79 -7.21 -27.40
C LYS A 550 -39.80 -5.70 -27.19
N HIS A 551 -39.88 -5.27 -25.93
CA HIS A 551 -39.87 -3.86 -25.59
C HIS A 551 -38.53 -3.20 -25.90
N ILE A 552 -37.41 -3.86 -25.58
CA ILE A 552 -36.07 -3.42 -25.99
C ILE A 552 -35.99 -3.24 -27.52
N GLN A 553 -36.46 -4.21 -28.27
CA GLN A 553 -36.48 -4.15 -29.74
C GLN A 553 -37.31 -2.96 -30.27
N LYS A 554 -38.45 -2.68 -29.63
CA LYS A 554 -39.29 -1.52 -29.96
C LYS A 554 -38.55 -0.22 -29.72
N ILE A 555 -37.88 -0.03 -28.57
CA ILE A 555 -37.11 1.16 -28.25
C ILE A 555 -35.99 1.40 -29.29
N ILE A 556 -35.29 0.33 -29.69
CA ILE A 556 -34.22 0.43 -30.68
C ILE A 556 -34.73 0.87 -32.05
N LYS A 557 -35.96 0.43 -32.44
CA LYS A 557 -36.58 0.77 -33.73
C LYS A 557 -37.19 2.18 -33.75
N ASP A 558 -37.87 2.54 -32.66
CA ASP A 558 -38.66 3.75 -32.61
C ASP A 558 -37.80 5.03 -32.33
N ASN A 559 -36.63 4.87 -31.72
CA ASN A 559 -35.73 5.99 -31.40
C ASN A 559 -34.50 6.06 -32.32
N THR A 560 -34.56 6.90 -33.34
CA THR A 560 -33.45 7.13 -34.28
C THR A 560 -32.29 7.89 -33.63
N ASP A 561 -32.56 8.70 -32.60
CA ASP A 561 -31.61 9.62 -31.96
C ASP A 561 -31.01 9.06 -30.63
N LEU A 562 -31.16 7.75 -30.40
CA LEU A 562 -30.52 7.12 -29.24
C LEU A 562 -28.99 7.29 -29.26
N ASP A 563 -28.44 7.62 -28.08
CA ASP A 563 -27.01 7.61 -27.87
C ASP A 563 -26.40 6.26 -28.29
N LYS A 564 -25.27 6.33 -29.01
CA LYS A 564 -24.64 5.14 -29.62
C LYS A 564 -24.25 4.07 -28.58
N ILE A 565 -23.81 4.49 -27.40
CA ILE A 565 -23.41 3.56 -26.33
C ILE A 565 -24.66 2.91 -25.74
N LYS A 566 -25.71 3.70 -25.49
CA LYS A 566 -26.99 3.18 -24.99
C LYS A 566 -27.61 2.21 -26.00
N LYS A 567 -27.60 2.54 -27.28
CA LYS A 567 -28.07 1.64 -28.34
C LYS A 567 -27.28 0.34 -28.40
N PHE A 568 -25.98 0.40 -28.23
CA PHE A 568 -25.12 -0.78 -28.14
C PHE A 568 -25.49 -1.66 -26.95
N GLN A 569 -25.66 -1.07 -25.76
CA GLN A 569 -26.04 -1.82 -24.54
C GLN A 569 -27.42 -2.47 -24.68
N LEU A 570 -28.41 -1.79 -25.26
CA LEU A 570 -29.72 -2.36 -25.53
C LEU A 570 -29.65 -3.53 -26.52
N ASN A 571 -28.91 -3.40 -27.62
CA ASN A 571 -28.70 -4.48 -28.58
C ASN A 571 -28.03 -5.70 -27.90
N HIS A 572 -26.99 -5.47 -27.12
CA HIS A 572 -26.27 -6.54 -26.44
C HIS A 572 -27.16 -7.25 -25.39
N THR A 573 -27.98 -6.51 -24.65
CA THR A 573 -28.98 -7.09 -23.73
C THR A 573 -30.00 -7.96 -24.50
N TYR A 574 -30.48 -7.48 -25.64
CA TYR A 574 -31.36 -8.23 -26.52
C TYR A 574 -30.73 -9.53 -27.01
N GLU A 575 -29.47 -9.50 -27.44
CA GLU A 575 -28.74 -10.70 -27.90
C GLU A 575 -28.52 -11.72 -26.79
N ILE A 576 -28.20 -11.27 -25.56
CA ILE A 576 -28.07 -12.16 -24.39
C ILE A 576 -29.37 -12.89 -24.13
N ILE A 577 -30.50 -12.16 -24.10
CA ILE A 577 -31.81 -12.77 -23.89
C ILE A 577 -32.13 -13.75 -25.02
N SER A 578 -31.91 -13.38 -26.28
CA SER A 578 -32.14 -14.25 -27.45
C SER A 578 -31.34 -15.55 -27.36
N THR A 579 -30.07 -15.44 -27.06
CA THR A 579 -29.15 -16.61 -26.95
C THR A 579 -29.61 -17.55 -25.83
N LYS A 580 -30.03 -17.00 -24.70
CA LYS A 580 -30.45 -17.76 -23.53
C LYS A 580 -31.82 -18.41 -23.73
N LEU A 581 -32.77 -17.70 -24.34
CA LEU A 581 -34.11 -18.24 -24.67
C LEU A 581 -34.05 -19.36 -25.73
N ALA A 582 -33.15 -19.27 -26.71
CA ALA A 582 -32.92 -20.33 -27.69
C ALA A 582 -32.48 -21.65 -27.05
N LYS A 583 -31.72 -21.62 -25.95
CA LYS A 583 -31.30 -22.81 -25.21
C LYS A 583 -32.45 -23.50 -24.45
N ILE A 584 -33.49 -22.78 -24.05
CA ILE A 584 -34.67 -23.35 -23.37
C ILE A 584 -35.48 -24.24 -24.31
N HIS A 585 -35.53 -23.91 -25.60
CA HIS A 585 -36.28 -24.67 -26.60
C HIS A 585 -35.51 -25.88 -27.16
N MET A 586 -34.26 -26.09 -26.77
CA MET A 586 -33.46 -27.23 -27.20
C MET A 586 -33.38 -28.37 -26.17
N ASN A 587 -33.82 -28.12 -24.95
CA ASN A 587 -33.99 -29.11 -23.86
C ASN A 587 -35.49 -29.39 -23.64
#